data_9f2ab61fdd704e67ccc9890df4317afd
#
_entry.id   9f2ab61fdd704e67ccc9890df4317afd
#
_cell.length_a   1.000
_cell.length_b   1.000
_cell.length_c   1.000
_cell.angle_alpha   90.00
_cell.angle_beta   90.00
_cell.angle_gamma   90.00
#
_symmetry.space_group_name_H-M   'P 1'
#
loop_
_entity.id
_entity.type
_entity.pdbx_description
1 polymer ?
#
loop_
_entity_poly.entity_id
_entity_poly.type
_entity_poly.pdbx_seq_one_letter_code
_entity_poly.pdbx_strand_id
1 'polypeptide(L)'
;CSSDLEDYDHLVDLGHTAQGDHVIMNKYVYDADVAVLIGHTQGNPYGGYSGGYKHCATGISHWRSISAHHVPQVMHRQDFVPVSTNSEMRHKFDQQGMRMEEKMGKKFFCCDAVLDTKSRQIEIHSGWAREMQPVSWKTADKRTYVHWAEKKYDIIVFGMPTNFHYGNGMGTNPIQMMQALSAQVIRHRRIMSDHCVFIVSSICDGYFHDERWPYLREL
;
A
#
# COMPACT_ATOMS: atom_id res chain seq x y z
N CYS A 1 -12.29 11.00 1.74
CA CYS A 1 -11.75 10.51 2.98
C CYS A 1 -10.31 10.94 3.29
N SER A 2 -9.43 11.22 2.31
CA SER A 2 -8.12 11.81 2.61
C SER A 2 -8.21 13.26 3.07
N SER A 3 -9.25 13.98 2.72
CA SER A 3 -9.54 15.34 3.18
C SER A 3 -9.83 15.44 4.67
N ASP A 4 -10.26 14.33 5.28
CA ASP A 4 -10.63 14.30 6.70
C ASP A 4 -9.44 14.01 7.61
N LEU A 5 -8.25 13.76 7.06
CA LEU A 5 -7.05 13.39 7.83
C LEU A 5 -6.42 14.57 8.57
N GLU A 6 -6.81 15.80 8.28
CA GLU A 6 -6.39 17.02 8.96
C GLU A 6 -7.51 17.68 9.75
N ASP A 7 -8.72 17.15 9.68
CA ASP A 7 -9.87 17.62 10.46
C ASP A 7 -9.88 16.94 11.84
N TYR A 8 -9.19 17.55 12.77
CA TYR A 8 -9.00 16.99 14.13
C TYR A 8 -10.31 16.80 14.90
N ASP A 9 -11.37 17.53 14.55
CA ASP A 9 -12.69 17.37 15.20
C ASP A 9 -13.36 16.04 14.79
N HIS A 10 -12.93 15.47 13.67
CA HIS A 10 -13.42 14.19 13.15
C HIS A 10 -12.40 13.04 13.26
N LEU A 11 -11.47 13.17 14.20
CA LEU A 11 -10.48 12.14 14.51
C LEU A 11 -10.63 11.62 15.94
N VAL A 12 -10.28 10.37 16.17
CA VAL A 12 -10.24 9.72 17.47
C VAL A 12 -8.84 9.19 17.73
N ASP A 13 -8.25 9.62 18.82
CA ASP A 13 -6.96 9.11 19.31
C ASP A 13 -7.18 7.81 20.09
N LEU A 14 -6.59 6.73 19.61
CA LEU A 14 -6.69 5.39 20.20
C LEU A 14 -5.44 4.99 21.01
N GLY A 15 -4.51 5.93 21.20
CA GLY A 15 -3.23 5.69 21.86
C GLY A 15 -2.26 4.92 20.98
N HIS A 16 -1.47 4.04 21.58
CA HIS A 16 -0.35 3.40 20.90
C HIS A 16 -0.54 1.88 20.77
N THR A 17 0.04 1.30 19.72
CA THR A 17 0.21 -0.14 19.58
C THR A 17 1.25 -0.66 20.55
N ALA A 18 1.38 -1.98 20.68
CA ALA A 18 2.44 -2.61 21.47
C ALA A 18 3.87 -2.26 20.97
N GLN A 19 4.00 -1.86 19.70
CA GLN A 19 5.25 -1.42 19.10
C GLN A 19 5.52 0.09 19.28
N GLY A 20 4.60 0.81 19.95
CA GLY A 20 4.71 2.25 20.20
C GLY A 20 4.17 3.14 19.08
N ASP A 21 3.57 2.58 18.04
CA ASP A 21 2.98 3.35 16.94
C ASP A 21 1.70 4.04 17.38
N HIS A 22 1.59 5.35 17.19
CA HIS A 22 0.42 6.12 17.51
C HIS A 22 -0.72 5.85 16.54
N VAL A 23 -1.91 5.53 17.04
CA VAL A 23 -3.09 5.18 16.24
C VAL A 23 -4.17 6.24 16.41
N ILE A 24 -4.42 6.96 15.34
CA ILE A 24 -5.47 7.97 15.23
C ILE A 24 -6.32 7.61 14.01
N MET A 25 -7.63 7.52 14.17
CA MET A 25 -8.53 7.11 13.11
C MET A 25 -9.70 8.06 12.89
N ASN A 26 -10.33 7.90 11.75
CA ASN A 26 -11.53 8.63 11.38
C ASN A 26 -12.67 8.32 12.34
N LYS A 27 -13.30 9.38 12.87
CA LYS A 27 -14.38 9.30 13.87
C LYS A 27 -15.65 8.65 13.34
N TYR A 28 -16.00 8.89 12.07
CA TYR A 28 -17.21 8.29 11.49
C TYR A 28 -17.13 6.77 11.44
N VAL A 29 -15.92 6.24 11.18
CA VAL A 29 -15.70 4.78 11.22
C VAL A 29 -15.69 4.26 12.65
N TYR A 30 -15.12 5.03 13.57
CA TYR A 30 -15.09 4.67 14.99
C TYR A 30 -16.51 4.56 15.58
N ASP A 31 -17.38 5.53 15.29
CA ASP A 31 -18.75 5.61 15.79
C ASP A 31 -19.72 4.65 15.08
N ALA A 32 -19.37 4.15 13.89
CA ALA A 32 -20.26 3.28 13.12
C ALA A 32 -20.54 1.96 13.85
N ASP A 33 -21.78 1.47 13.79
CA ASP A 33 -22.16 0.17 14.36
C ASP A 33 -21.46 -1.00 13.66
N VAL A 34 -21.29 -0.88 12.34
CA VAL A 34 -20.61 -1.86 11.48
C VAL A 34 -19.70 -1.13 10.51
N ALA A 35 -18.44 -1.53 10.45
CA ALA A 35 -17.47 -1.04 9.48
C ALA A 35 -17.18 -2.14 8.44
N VAL A 36 -17.58 -1.88 7.19
CA VAL A 36 -17.30 -2.76 6.06
C VAL A 36 -16.22 -2.12 5.18
N LEU A 37 -15.06 -2.76 5.12
CA LEU A 37 -13.93 -2.32 4.31
C LEU A 37 -14.01 -2.99 2.93
N ILE A 38 -14.15 -2.18 1.89
CA ILE A 38 -14.28 -2.67 0.51
C ILE A 38 -13.04 -2.28 -0.28
N GLY A 39 -12.41 -3.25 -0.93
CA GLY A 39 -11.24 -2.99 -1.73
C GLY A 39 -10.76 -4.17 -2.55
N HIS A 40 -9.45 -4.28 -2.68
CA HIS A 40 -8.84 -5.38 -3.42
C HIS A 40 -7.59 -5.92 -2.73
N THR A 41 -7.32 -7.20 -2.96
CA THR A 41 -6.08 -7.86 -2.53
C THR A 41 -5.15 -8.02 -3.73
N GLN A 42 -4.01 -7.35 -3.65
CA GLN A 42 -2.94 -7.41 -4.64
C GLN A 42 -1.58 -7.43 -3.95
N GLY A 43 -0.60 -8.08 -4.54
CA GLY A 43 0.77 -8.07 -4.04
C GLY A 43 1.34 -6.66 -3.91
N ASN A 44 1.93 -6.37 -2.77
CA ASN A 44 2.56 -5.11 -2.45
C ASN A 44 4.00 -5.36 -1.98
N PRO A 45 5.01 -4.68 -2.54
CA PRO A 45 6.41 -4.97 -2.23
C PRO A 45 6.81 -4.67 -0.79
N TYR A 46 6.12 -3.78 -0.11
CA TYR A 46 6.48 -3.35 1.25
C TYR A 46 5.68 -4.09 2.33
N GLY A 47 4.36 -4.12 2.21
CA GLY A 47 3.44 -4.71 3.20
C GLY A 47 2.89 -6.08 2.83
N GLY A 48 3.42 -6.74 1.80
CA GLY A 48 2.99 -8.04 1.31
C GLY A 48 1.77 -7.94 0.40
N TYR A 49 0.62 -7.53 0.92
CA TYR A 49 -0.63 -7.42 0.17
C TYR A 49 -1.40 -6.14 0.53
N SER A 50 -2.21 -5.66 -0.41
CA SER A 50 -3.30 -4.72 -0.12
C SER A 50 -4.50 -5.46 0.50
N GLY A 51 -5.53 -4.73 0.84
CA GLY A 51 -6.71 -5.29 1.50
C GLY A 51 -6.55 -5.51 3.00
N GLY A 52 -7.59 -6.03 3.64
CA GLY A 52 -7.57 -6.34 5.07
C GLY A 52 -7.19 -5.15 5.96
N TYR A 53 -6.36 -5.36 6.96
CA TYR A 53 -5.91 -4.30 7.86
C TYR A 53 -5.11 -3.17 7.19
N LYS A 54 -4.63 -3.36 5.96
CA LYS A 54 -4.03 -2.24 5.22
C LYS A 54 -5.03 -1.12 4.96
N HIS A 55 -6.32 -1.43 4.78
CA HIS A 55 -7.36 -0.40 4.70
C HIS A 55 -7.40 0.46 5.97
N CYS A 56 -7.23 -0.17 7.13
CA CYS A 56 -7.20 0.52 8.41
C CYS A 56 -5.98 1.42 8.51
N ALA A 57 -4.80 0.85 8.28
CA ALA A 57 -3.52 1.52 8.51
C ALA A 57 -3.22 2.66 7.52
N THR A 58 -3.84 2.68 6.34
CA THR A 58 -3.58 3.70 5.31
C THR A 58 -4.82 4.44 4.83
N GLY A 59 -6.02 3.86 4.96
CA GLY A 59 -7.24 4.40 4.36
C GLY A 59 -8.11 5.22 5.31
N ILE A 60 -8.12 4.87 6.59
CA ILE A 60 -8.94 5.50 7.63
C ILE A 60 -8.13 6.05 8.79
N SER A 61 -6.82 6.12 8.64
CA SER A 61 -5.88 6.61 9.65
C SER A 61 -5.40 8.01 9.34
N HIS A 62 -5.10 8.76 10.40
CA HIS A 62 -4.41 10.04 10.31
C HIS A 62 -2.97 9.86 9.82
N TRP A 63 -2.39 10.90 9.18
CA TRP A 63 -1.04 10.86 8.62
C TRP A 63 0.04 10.48 9.63
N ARG A 64 -0.11 10.83 10.91
CA ARG A 64 0.84 10.43 11.98
C ARG A 64 0.87 8.92 12.18
N SER A 65 -0.28 8.24 12.07
CA SER A 65 -0.34 6.78 12.12
C SER A 65 0.29 6.16 10.87
N ILE A 66 0.08 6.78 9.71
CA ILE A 66 0.69 6.36 8.44
C ILE A 66 2.21 6.52 8.48
N SER A 67 2.71 7.61 9.06
CA SER A 67 4.15 7.87 9.15
C SER A 67 4.89 6.81 9.96
N ALA A 68 4.25 6.14 10.90
CA ALA A 68 4.86 5.08 11.69
C ALA A 68 5.38 3.89 10.85
N HIS A 69 4.80 3.66 9.68
CA HIS A 69 5.23 2.59 8.75
C HIS A 69 5.77 3.10 7.41
N HIS A 70 5.81 4.41 7.17
CA HIS A 70 6.41 5.04 5.98
C HIS A 70 7.71 5.76 6.33
N VAL A 71 8.58 5.10 7.07
CA VAL A 71 9.91 5.59 7.46
C VAL A 71 10.99 4.74 6.81
N PRO A 72 12.21 5.28 6.56
CA PRO A 72 13.29 4.55 5.90
C PRO A 72 13.61 3.21 6.55
N GLN A 73 13.56 3.14 7.88
CA GLN A 73 13.84 1.92 8.65
C GLN A 73 12.88 0.77 8.33
N VAL A 74 11.64 1.09 7.99
CA VAL A 74 10.62 0.11 7.60
C VAL A 74 10.62 -0.13 6.10
N MET A 75 10.84 0.92 5.29
CA MET A 75 10.71 0.86 3.84
C MET A 75 11.98 0.46 3.10
N HIS A 76 13.17 0.72 3.66
CA HIS A 76 14.45 0.48 2.98
C HIS A 76 15.17 -0.78 3.46
N ARG A 77 14.43 -1.78 3.90
CA ARG A 77 15.01 -3.06 4.32
C ARG A 77 15.50 -3.86 3.13
N GLN A 78 16.58 -4.62 3.33
CA GLN A 78 17.14 -5.47 2.27
C GLN A 78 16.46 -6.84 2.15
N ASP A 79 15.64 -7.20 3.12
CA ASP A 79 14.88 -8.44 3.17
C ASP A 79 13.51 -8.37 2.47
N PHE A 80 13.23 -7.28 1.76
CA PHE A 80 12.06 -7.20 0.92
C PHE A 80 12.09 -8.26 -0.17
N VAL A 81 11.24 -9.22 -0.01
CA VAL A 81 10.82 -10.08 -1.11
C VAL A 81 9.46 -9.60 -1.59
N PRO A 82 9.17 -9.69 -2.89
CA PRO A 82 7.82 -9.49 -3.36
C PRO A 82 6.88 -10.33 -2.49
N VAL A 83 5.78 -9.72 -2.02
CA VAL A 83 4.78 -10.42 -1.17
C VAL A 83 5.34 -10.92 0.18
N SER A 84 5.99 -10.04 0.91
CA SER A 84 6.38 -10.35 2.27
C SER A 84 5.20 -10.17 3.22
N THR A 85 4.64 -11.27 3.70
CA THR A 85 3.62 -11.27 4.77
C THR A 85 4.22 -11.12 6.16
N ASN A 86 5.54 -11.22 6.27
CA ASN A 86 6.30 -11.11 7.51
C ASN A 86 7.14 -9.82 7.58
N SER A 87 6.90 -8.85 6.67
CA SER A 87 7.60 -7.58 6.75
C SER A 87 7.17 -6.78 7.98
N GLU A 88 8.05 -5.95 8.48
CA GLU A 88 7.74 -5.06 9.59
C GLU A 88 6.56 -4.13 9.27
N MET A 89 6.47 -3.65 8.03
CA MET A 89 5.34 -2.86 7.58
C MET A 89 4.02 -3.64 7.70
N ARG A 90 3.99 -4.94 7.34
CA ARG A 90 2.80 -5.77 7.52
C ARG A 90 2.43 -5.90 8.99
N HIS A 91 3.39 -6.15 9.85
CA HIS A 91 3.14 -6.23 11.29
C HIS A 91 2.56 -4.93 11.85
N LYS A 92 3.06 -3.78 11.39
CA LYS A 92 2.50 -2.47 11.78
C LYS A 92 1.07 -2.27 11.29
N PHE A 93 0.75 -2.66 10.05
CA PHE A 93 -0.63 -2.63 9.56
C PHE A 93 -1.57 -3.47 10.43
N ASP A 94 -1.16 -4.69 10.74
CA ASP A 94 -1.97 -5.61 11.53
C ASP A 94 -2.13 -5.10 12.98
N GLN A 95 -1.07 -4.58 13.60
CA GLN A 95 -1.13 -4.01 14.94
C GLN A 95 -2.04 -2.76 15.00
N GLN A 96 -1.98 -1.89 14.01
CA GLN A 96 -2.85 -0.72 13.95
C GLN A 96 -4.32 -1.12 13.77
N GLY A 97 -4.62 -2.04 12.86
CA GLY A 97 -5.97 -2.56 12.66
C GLY A 97 -6.54 -3.26 13.92
N MET A 98 -5.74 -4.10 14.54
CA MET A 98 -6.12 -4.76 15.81
C MET A 98 -6.34 -3.76 16.95
N ARG A 99 -5.52 -2.70 17.02
CA ARG A 99 -5.72 -1.63 18.01
C ARG A 99 -7.02 -0.88 17.79
N MET A 100 -7.39 -0.63 16.54
CA MET A 100 -8.68 -0.02 16.21
C MET A 100 -9.85 -0.92 16.66
N GLU A 101 -9.80 -2.21 16.31
CA GLU A 101 -10.83 -3.17 16.73
C GLU A 101 -10.97 -3.26 18.25
N GLU A 102 -9.85 -3.32 18.98
CA GLU A 102 -9.83 -3.31 20.44
C GLU A 102 -10.55 -2.10 21.02
N LYS A 103 -10.24 -0.91 20.52
CA LYS A 103 -10.79 0.34 21.03
C LYS A 103 -12.24 0.58 20.62
N MET A 104 -12.61 0.14 19.44
CA MET A 104 -14.01 0.18 18.99
C MET A 104 -14.89 -0.87 19.68
N GLY A 105 -14.32 -1.95 20.20
CA GLY A 105 -15.05 -3.13 20.66
C GLY A 105 -15.78 -3.87 19.52
N LYS A 106 -15.33 -3.69 18.27
CA LYS A 106 -15.93 -4.21 17.04
C LYS A 106 -14.86 -4.70 16.11
N LYS A 107 -15.19 -5.67 15.24
CA LYS A 107 -14.29 -6.17 14.20
C LYS A 107 -14.59 -5.51 12.86
N PHE A 108 -13.57 -5.36 12.04
CA PHE A 108 -13.70 -4.95 10.65
C PHE A 108 -14.13 -6.13 9.79
N PHE A 109 -15.23 -5.95 9.06
CA PHE A 109 -15.63 -6.87 8.01
C PHE A 109 -15.05 -6.39 6.68
N CYS A 110 -14.31 -7.26 6.01
CA CYS A 110 -13.70 -6.94 4.72
C CYS A 110 -14.44 -7.62 3.58
N CYS A 111 -14.46 -6.94 2.43
CA CYS A 111 -14.91 -7.48 1.16
C CYS A 111 -13.88 -7.08 0.10
N ASP A 112 -12.91 -7.95 -0.14
CA ASP A 112 -11.76 -7.68 -1.00
C ASP A 112 -11.80 -8.53 -2.27
N ALA A 113 -11.69 -7.88 -3.42
CA ALA A 113 -11.61 -8.54 -4.71
C ALA A 113 -10.15 -8.78 -5.12
N VAL A 114 -9.86 -9.91 -5.73
CA VAL A 114 -8.65 -10.12 -6.53
C VAL A 114 -8.96 -9.75 -7.96
N LEU A 115 -8.16 -8.86 -8.55
CA LEU A 115 -8.38 -8.32 -9.89
C LEU A 115 -7.36 -8.87 -10.89
N ASP A 116 -7.79 -9.06 -12.14
CA ASP A 116 -6.88 -9.35 -13.25
C ASP A 116 -6.20 -8.08 -13.80
N THR A 117 -5.37 -8.24 -14.83
CA THR A 117 -4.68 -7.13 -15.50
C THR A 117 -5.60 -6.14 -16.22
N LYS A 118 -6.86 -6.50 -16.41
CA LYS A 118 -7.90 -5.66 -17.02
C LYS A 118 -8.88 -5.11 -15.97
N SER A 119 -8.50 -5.17 -14.70
CA SER A 119 -9.33 -4.76 -13.55
C SER A 119 -10.65 -5.50 -13.40
N ARG A 120 -10.76 -6.71 -13.97
CA ARG A 120 -11.94 -7.57 -13.77
C ARG A 120 -11.76 -8.38 -12.49
N GLN A 121 -12.84 -8.57 -11.75
CA GLN A 121 -12.85 -9.37 -10.54
C GLN A 121 -12.68 -10.86 -10.90
N ILE A 122 -11.62 -11.48 -10.39
CA ILE A 122 -11.37 -12.91 -10.52
C ILE A 122 -12.08 -13.67 -9.40
N GLU A 123 -11.95 -13.16 -8.19
CA GLU A 123 -12.49 -13.76 -6.98
C GLU A 123 -12.75 -12.66 -5.95
N ILE A 124 -13.76 -12.86 -5.10
CA ILE A 124 -14.09 -11.96 -3.99
C ILE A 124 -14.00 -12.75 -2.70
N HIS A 125 -13.28 -12.22 -1.74
CA HIS A 125 -13.18 -12.76 -0.39
C HIS A 125 -13.84 -11.83 0.60
N SER A 126 -14.71 -12.37 1.44
CA SER A 126 -15.40 -11.60 2.48
C SER A 126 -15.27 -12.30 3.83
N GLY A 127 -15.15 -11.51 4.89
CA GLY A 127 -15.00 -12.01 6.24
C GLY A 127 -14.36 -11.00 7.18
N TRP A 128 -14.17 -11.39 8.42
CA TRP A 128 -13.43 -10.55 9.37
C TRP A 128 -11.99 -10.39 8.93
N ALA A 129 -11.45 -9.18 9.05
CA ALA A 129 -10.15 -8.81 8.47
C ALA A 129 -9.05 -9.84 8.76
N ARG A 130 -8.92 -10.25 10.01
CA ARG A 130 -7.86 -11.16 10.46
C ARG A 130 -7.96 -12.55 9.82
N GLU A 131 -9.16 -13.08 9.73
CA GLU A 131 -9.44 -14.41 9.20
C GLU A 131 -9.42 -14.43 7.66
N MET A 132 -9.91 -13.36 7.03
CA MET A 132 -10.02 -13.23 5.59
C MET A 132 -8.66 -13.02 4.90
N GLN A 133 -7.78 -12.17 5.47
CA GLN A 133 -6.49 -11.82 4.89
C GLN A 133 -5.69 -13.03 4.36
N PRO A 134 -5.37 -14.06 5.16
CA PRO A 134 -4.54 -15.16 4.68
C PRO A 134 -5.21 -16.00 3.60
N VAL A 135 -6.54 -15.97 3.51
CA VAL A 135 -7.29 -16.68 2.47
C VAL A 135 -7.20 -15.92 1.14
N SER A 136 -7.44 -14.62 1.16
CA SER A 136 -7.37 -13.77 -0.05
C SER A 136 -5.94 -13.72 -0.63
N TRP A 137 -4.91 -13.78 0.22
CA TRP A 137 -3.52 -13.80 -0.20
C TRP A 137 -3.16 -15.01 -1.08
N LYS A 138 -3.75 -16.18 -0.82
CA LYS A 138 -3.52 -17.37 -1.64
C LYS A 138 -3.99 -17.20 -3.09
N THR A 139 -5.10 -16.50 -3.28
CA THR A 139 -5.59 -16.16 -4.63
C THR A 139 -4.75 -15.06 -5.25
N ALA A 140 -4.40 -14.03 -4.47
CA ALA A 140 -3.55 -12.95 -4.92
C ALA A 140 -2.14 -13.41 -5.32
N ASP A 141 -1.59 -14.43 -4.67
CA ASP A 141 -0.30 -15.05 -5.04
C ASP A 141 -0.31 -15.56 -6.46
N LYS A 142 -1.34 -16.32 -6.82
CA LYS A 142 -1.49 -16.88 -8.19
C LYS A 142 -1.57 -15.78 -9.24
N ARG A 143 -2.05 -14.59 -8.87
CA ARG A 143 -2.16 -13.41 -9.71
C ARG A 143 -0.87 -12.60 -9.77
N THR A 144 -0.14 -12.51 -8.66
CA THR A 144 1.06 -11.67 -8.51
C THR A 144 2.30 -12.35 -9.11
N TYR A 145 2.44 -13.65 -8.90
CA TYR A 145 3.57 -14.44 -9.39
C TYR A 145 3.14 -15.31 -10.56
N VAL A 146 3.11 -14.74 -11.74
CA VAL A 146 2.68 -15.42 -12.98
C VAL A 146 3.86 -15.83 -13.85
N HIS A 147 5.06 -15.32 -13.58
CA HIS A 147 6.25 -15.63 -14.36
C HIS A 147 7.50 -15.60 -13.48
N TRP A 148 8.30 -16.65 -13.54
CA TRP A 148 9.59 -16.75 -12.88
C TRP A 148 10.69 -16.77 -13.93
N ALA A 149 11.65 -15.84 -13.83
CA ALA A 149 12.83 -15.84 -14.68
C ALA A 149 13.96 -16.59 -13.99
N GLU A 150 14.58 -17.52 -14.70
CA GLU A 150 15.71 -18.32 -14.20
C GLU A 150 17.06 -17.64 -14.40
N LYS A 151 17.09 -16.58 -15.20
CA LYS A 151 18.31 -15.83 -15.55
C LYS A 151 18.23 -14.38 -15.07
N LYS A 152 19.40 -13.77 -14.95
CA LYS A 152 19.53 -12.33 -14.74
C LYS A 152 19.47 -11.57 -16.06
N TYR A 153 19.01 -10.33 -16.00
CA TYR A 153 18.88 -9.44 -17.16
C TYR A 153 19.71 -8.18 -16.96
N ASP A 154 20.36 -7.74 -18.03
CA ASP A 154 21.17 -6.51 -18.06
C ASP A 154 20.31 -5.29 -18.38
N ILE A 155 19.16 -5.47 -18.99
CA ILE A 155 18.22 -4.40 -19.33
C ILE A 155 16.82 -4.81 -18.93
N ILE A 156 16.12 -3.94 -18.20
CA ILE A 156 14.71 -4.07 -17.87
C ILE A 156 13.99 -2.83 -18.39
N VAL A 157 12.97 -3.04 -19.22
CA VAL A 157 12.17 -1.97 -19.83
C VAL A 157 10.75 -2.03 -19.30
N PHE A 158 10.20 -0.90 -18.86
CA PHE A 158 8.79 -0.81 -18.50
C PHE A 158 8.20 0.57 -18.78
N GLY A 159 6.90 0.58 -19.09
CA GLY A 159 6.13 1.79 -19.31
C GLY A 159 5.50 2.30 -18.02
N MET A 160 5.55 3.61 -17.83
CA MET A 160 4.86 4.29 -16.75
C MET A 160 3.69 5.09 -17.32
N PRO A 161 2.44 4.75 -16.98
CA PRO A 161 1.29 5.53 -17.44
C PRO A 161 1.24 6.88 -16.73
N THR A 162 0.57 7.86 -17.35
CA THR A 162 0.33 9.19 -16.74
C THR A 162 -0.43 9.12 -15.43
N ASN A 163 -1.35 8.15 -15.33
CA ASN A 163 -2.15 7.92 -14.13
C ASN A 163 -1.69 6.60 -13.50
N PHE A 164 -0.87 6.69 -12.47
CA PHE A 164 -0.35 5.53 -11.78
C PHE A 164 -0.54 5.67 -10.27
N HIS A 165 -1.03 4.63 -9.59
CA HIS A 165 -1.28 4.51 -8.16
C HIS A 165 -2.08 5.65 -7.53
N TYR A 166 -1.48 6.81 -7.37
CA TYR A 166 -2.06 7.95 -6.64
C TYR A 166 -2.71 8.99 -7.57
N GLY A 167 -3.05 8.58 -8.78
CA GLY A 167 -3.82 9.37 -9.72
C GLY A 167 -2.98 10.15 -10.74
N ASN A 168 -3.55 11.23 -11.24
CA ASN A 168 -2.95 12.04 -12.29
C ASN A 168 -1.62 12.65 -11.85
N GLY A 169 -0.64 12.60 -12.71
CA GLY A 169 0.63 13.28 -12.55
C GLY A 169 1.80 12.41 -12.11
N MET A 170 1.59 11.17 -11.67
CA MET A 170 2.72 10.32 -11.26
C MET A 170 3.70 9.95 -12.38
N GLY A 171 3.27 9.94 -13.63
CA GLY A 171 4.12 9.68 -14.79
C GLY A 171 4.64 10.96 -15.47
N THR A 172 4.35 12.13 -14.93
CA THR A 172 4.62 13.43 -15.59
C THR A 172 5.86 14.12 -15.06
N ASN A 173 6.27 13.86 -13.82
CA ASN A 173 7.48 14.45 -13.26
C ASN A 173 8.46 13.41 -12.71
N PRO A 174 9.77 13.70 -12.70
CA PRO A 174 10.79 12.73 -12.33
C PRO A 174 10.72 12.31 -10.87
N ILE A 175 10.28 13.16 -9.94
CA ILE A 175 10.24 12.86 -8.50
C ILE A 175 9.20 11.76 -8.23
N GLN A 176 7.98 11.94 -8.73
CA GLN A 176 6.92 10.94 -8.57
C GLN A 176 7.21 9.66 -9.37
N MET A 177 7.79 9.80 -10.54
CA MET A 177 8.23 8.66 -11.34
C MET A 177 9.28 7.83 -10.60
N MET A 178 10.23 8.46 -9.92
CA MET A 178 11.24 7.77 -9.11
C MET A 178 10.63 7.00 -7.94
N GLN A 179 9.59 7.50 -7.31
CA GLN A 179 8.86 6.78 -6.27
C GLN A 179 8.25 5.47 -6.83
N ALA A 180 7.57 5.54 -7.96
CA ALA A 180 7.01 4.35 -8.60
C ALA A 180 8.09 3.39 -9.08
N LEU A 181 9.20 3.91 -9.62
CA LEU A 181 10.34 3.15 -10.09
C LEU A 181 11.01 2.38 -8.95
N SER A 182 11.19 2.97 -7.78
CA SER A 182 11.83 2.32 -6.64
C SER A 182 11.12 1.01 -6.25
N ALA A 183 9.79 0.99 -6.27
CA ALA A 183 9.00 -0.22 -6.02
C ALA A 183 9.26 -1.29 -7.09
N GLN A 184 9.46 -0.90 -8.36
CA GLN A 184 9.78 -1.84 -9.44
C GLN A 184 11.21 -2.39 -9.31
N VAL A 185 12.18 -1.56 -8.95
CA VAL A 185 13.55 -2.01 -8.69
C VAL A 185 13.58 -3.06 -7.59
N ILE A 186 12.93 -2.79 -6.46
CA ILE A 186 12.84 -3.74 -5.34
C ILE A 186 12.21 -5.06 -5.80
N ARG A 187 11.10 -4.98 -6.53
CA ARG A 187 10.36 -6.16 -7.02
C ARG A 187 11.17 -7.04 -7.97
N HIS A 188 12.03 -6.43 -8.79
CA HIS A 188 12.79 -7.12 -9.82
C HIS A 188 14.24 -7.43 -9.42
N ARG A 189 14.67 -7.06 -8.21
CA ARG A 189 16.06 -7.19 -7.75
C ARG A 189 16.69 -8.56 -8.01
N ARG A 190 15.91 -9.64 -7.87
CA ARG A 190 16.41 -11.02 -8.03
C ARG A 190 16.79 -11.38 -9.46
N ILE A 191 16.21 -10.69 -10.44
CA ILE A 191 16.45 -10.91 -11.87
C ILE A 191 17.37 -9.87 -12.49
N MET A 192 17.90 -8.95 -11.72
CA MET A 192 18.84 -7.94 -12.17
C MET A 192 20.26 -8.50 -12.16
N SER A 193 21.03 -8.23 -13.23
CA SER A 193 22.48 -8.36 -13.19
C SER A 193 23.11 -7.24 -12.36
N ASP A 194 24.41 -7.34 -12.10
CA ASP A 194 25.12 -6.36 -11.27
C ASP A 194 25.22 -4.97 -11.94
N HIS A 195 25.07 -4.92 -13.26
CA HIS A 195 25.08 -3.70 -14.07
C HIS A 195 23.76 -3.47 -14.82
N CYS A 196 22.64 -3.88 -14.22
CA CYS A 196 21.32 -3.78 -14.86
C CYS A 196 20.91 -2.32 -15.08
N VAL A 197 20.47 -2.03 -16.31
CA VAL A 197 19.94 -0.73 -16.71
C VAL A 197 18.41 -0.81 -16.76
N PHE A 198 17.75 0.14 -16.08
CA PHE A 198 16.31 0.32 -16.21
C PHE A 198 16.00 1.39 -17.26
N ILE A 199 15.19 1.03 -18.23
CA ILE A 199 14.65 1.95 -19.22
C ILE A 199 13.18 2.17 -18.89
N VAL A 200 12.82 3.41 -18.52
CA VAL A 200 11.45 3.79 -18.18
C VAL A 200 10.89 4.64 -19.30
N SER A 201 9.86 4.16 -19.95
CA SER A 201 9.09 4.93 -20.92
C SER A 201 7.96 5.66 -20.19
N SER A 202 8.01 6.98 -20.15
CA SER A 202 7.01 7.83 -19.52
C SER A 202 6.90 9.15 -20.29
N ILE A 203 5.79 9.88 -20.16
CA ILE A 203 5.65 11.23 -20.69
C ILE A 203 6.69 12.15 -20.07
N CYS A 204 6.80 12.16 -18.75
CA CYS A 204 7.80 12.88 -17.95
C CYS A 204 8.09 14.30 -18.48
N ASP A 205 7.03 15.05 -18.77
CA ASP A 205 7.07 16.42 -19.30
C ASP A 205 7.38 17.49 -18.23
N GLY A 206 7.57 17.06 -16.98
CA GLY A 206 7.86 17.94 -15.87
C GLY A 206 6.63 18.57 -15.21
N TYR A 207 5.44 18.11 -15.55
CA TYR A 207 4.21 18.65 -14.95
C TYR A 207 4.09 18.26 -13.49
N PHE A 208 3.78 19.24 -12.65
CA PHE A 208 3.47 19.06 -11.22
C PHE A 208 2.01 19.41 -10.97
N HIS A 209 1.30 18.51 -10.34
CA HIS A 209 -0.10 18.74 -9.98
C HIS A 209 -0.18 19.46 -8.63
N ASP A 210 -0.26 20.79 -8.65
CA ASP A 210 -0.13 21.64 -7.46
C ASP A 210 -1.21 21.40 -6.40
N GLU A 211 -2.45 21.07 -6.81
CA GLU A 211 -3.53 20.75 -5.86
C GLU A 211 -3.32 19.44 -5.09
N ARG A 212 -2.69 18.45 -5.73
CA ARG A 212 -2.47 17.12 -5.12
C ARG A 212 -1.13 17.00 -4.44
N TRP A 213 -0.15 17.75 -4.92
CA TRP A 213 1.24 17.66 -4.49
C TRP A 213 1.82 19.07 -4.29
N PRO A 214 1.20 19.90 -3.41
CA PRO A 214 1.51 21.33 -3.33
C PRO A 214 2.97 21.64 -2.98
N TYR A 215 3.63 20.76 -2.24
CA TYR A 215 5.01 20.97 -1.80
C TYR A 215 6.07 20.32 -2.70
N LEU A 216 5.67 19.61 -3.74
CA LEU A 216 6.62 18.84 -4.54
C LEU A 216 7.55 19.71 -5.38
N ARG A 217 7.18 20.96 -5.66
CA ARG A 217 8.02 21.94 -6.37
C ARG A 217 9.10 22.57 -5.49
N GLU A 218 8.97 22.41 -4.18
CA GLU A 218 9.90 22.99 -3.20
C GLU A 218 11.08 22.04 -2.91
N LEU A 219 11.03 20.81 -3.41
CA LEU A 219 12.08 19.80 -3.29
C LEU A 219 13.07 19.90 -4.45
#